data_0afecf57cfda48021c7f34e51f060b79
#
_entry.id   0afecf57cfda48021c7f34e51f060b79
#
_cell.length_a   1.000
_cell.length_b   1.000
_cell.length_c   1.000
_cell.angle_alpha   90.00
_cell.angle_beta   90.00
_cell.angle_gamma   90.00
#
_symmetry.space_group_name_H-M   'P 1'
#
loop_
_entity.id
_entity.type
_entity.pdbx_description
1 polymer ?
#
loop_
_entity_poly.entity_id
_entity_poly.type
_entity_poly.pdbx_seq_one_letter_code
_entity_poly.pdbx_strand_id
1 'polypeptide(L)'
;MKKAIMIIAAMLTLFGGRAMAQRCLPGMSAVEIKANMADGFYTGKSRDCGYDFGVFYSVFTGSHGNTWSFGGEYLQTFKPYGEKGRISVAQFTGEAGYNLHILSDYSMTFHLYGGISALAGYETVNWGKKTLSDGSTLHDGDNFIYGGALNLQAEFYLSDKIALTANVKGRFTFGSDVQIYHTTYGVGVKLIIE
;
A
#
# COMPACT_ATOMS: atom_id res chain seq x y z
N MET A 1 21.39 15.40 7.51
CA MET A 1 20.79 14.25 8.20
C MET A 1 20.49 14.54 9.68
N LYS A 2 21.42 14.99 10.54
CA LYS A 2 21.16 15.27 11.98
C LYS A 2 20.04 16.29 12.22
N LYS A 3 19.94 17.36 11.40
CA LYS A 3 18.87 18.38 11.51
C LYS A 3 17.47 17.84 11.19
N ALA A 4 17.34 16.93 10.21
CA ALA A 4 16.07 16.30 9.88
C ALA A 4 15.58 15.37 11.01
N ILE A 5 16.49 14.60 11.60
CA ILE A 5 16.19 13.73 12.76
C ILE A 5 15.76 14.56 13.97
N MET A 6 16.41 15.70 14.23
CA MET A 6 16.00 16.61 15.31
C MET A 6 14.62 17.23 15.08
N ILE A 7 14.28 17.59 13.86
CA ILE A 7 12.95 18.13 13.52
C ILE A 7 11.87 17.06 13.70
N ILE A 8 12.12 15.83 13.26
CA ILE A 8 11.21 14.70 13.46
C ILE A 8 11.05 14.39 14.95
N ALA A 9 12.15 14.36 15.72
CA ALA A 9 12.09 14.15 17.15
C ALA A 9 11.35 15.27 17.89
N ALA A 10 11.56 16.55 17.49
CA ALA A 10 10.84 17.69 18.04
C ALA A 10 9.35 17.68 17.68
N MET A 11 8.99 17.26 16.49
CA MET A 11 7.57 17.04 16.13
C MET A 11 6.94 15.94 16.98
N LEU A 12 7.62 14.81 17.18
CA LEU A 12 7.13 13.71 18.02
C LEU A 12 6.93 14.13 19.50
N THR A 13 7.76 15.02 20.02
CA THR A 13 7.61 15.51 21.41
C THR A 13 6.52 16.57 21.57
N LEU A 14 6.21 17.35 20.55
CA LEU A 14 5.13 18.36 20.59
C LEU A 14 3.73 17.76 20.58
N PHE A 15 3.58 16.53 20.09
CA PHE A 15 2.29 15.80 20.04
C PHE A 15 2.08 14.89 21.26
N GLY A 16 3.02 14.83 22.21
CA GLY A 16 2.99 13.96 23.40
C GLY A 16 2.04 14.38 24.52
N GLY A 17 0.98 15.11 24.26
CA GLY A 17 0.08 15.57 25.29
C GLY A 17 -1.41 15.43 24.95
N ARG A 18 -2.07 14.51 25.66
CA ARG A 18 -3.53 14.35 25.81
C ARG A 18 -4.28 13.75 24.64
N ALA A 19 -4.38 12.45 24.63
CA ALA A 19 -5.57 11.81 24.10
C ALA A 19 -5.69 10.39 24.70
N MET A 20 -6.35 10.29 25.82
CA MET A 20 -7.01 9.05 26.28
C MET A 20 -8.38 8.96 25.58
N ALA A 21 -8.44 9.25 24.30
CA ALA A 21 -9.67 9.03 23.54
C ALA A 21 -9.78 7.55 23.19
N GLN A 22 -10.99 7.03 23.27
CA GLN A 22 -11.32 5.67 22.87
C GLN A 22 -11.07 5.56 21.35
N ARG A 23 -9.90 5.07 20.97
CA ARG A 23 -9.49 4.85 19.58
C ARG A 23 -9.87 3.43 19.17
N CYS A 24 -10.14 3.23 17.90
CA CYS A 24 -10.43 1.91 17.33
C CYS A 24 -11.69 1.23 17.89
N LEU A 25 -12.75 2.00 18.17
CA LEU A 25 -14.01 1.44 18.61
C LEU A 25 -14.73 0.69 17.48
N PRO A 26 -15.44 -0.40 17.80
CA PRO A 26 -16.30 -1.08 16.83
C PRO A 26 -17.33 -0.12 16.22
N GLY A 27 -17.43 -0.13 14.88
CA GLY A 27 -18.32 0.72 14.13
C GLY A 27 -17.70 2.03 13.64
N MET A 28 -16.56 2.45 14.18
CA MET A 28 -15.80 3.55 13.60
C MET A 28 -15.26 3.17 12.22
N SER A 29 -15.11 4.15 11.36
CA SER A 29 -14.55 3.95 10.03
C SER A 29 -13.36 4.86 9.78
N ALA A 30 -12.58 4.53 8.77
CA ALA A 30 -11.43 5.33 8.39
C ALA A 30 -11.23 5.30 6.87
N VAL A 31 -10.70 6.39 6.34
CA VAL A 31 -10.18 6.47 4.98
C VAL A 31 -8.67 6.58 5.03
N GLU A 32 -7.99 5.78 4.24
CA GLU A 32 -6.53 5.74 4.18
C GLU A 32 -6.05 5.95 2.75
N ILE A 33 -5.06 6.82 2.59
CA ILE A 33 -4.35 7.02 1.32
C ILE A 33 -2.93 6.50 1.52
N LYS A 34 -2.48 5.63 0.62
CA LYS A 34 -1.16 5.01 0.63
C LYS A 34 -0.34 5.40 -0.58
N ALA A 35 0.96 5.55 -0.39
CA ALA A 35 1.94 5.69 -1.44
C ALA A 35 3.11 4.74 -1.15
N ASN A 36 3.32 3.79 -2.03
CA ASN A 36 4.28 2.72 -1.85
C ASN A 36 5.27 2.65 -3.00
N MET A 37 6.40 2.02 -2.76
CA MET A 37 7.33 1.55 -3.78
C MET A 37 7.05 0.07 -4.03
N ALA A 38 7.20 -0.37 -5.28
CA ALA A 38 6.97 -1.74 -5.70
C ALA A 38 8.26 -2.37 -6.22
N ASP A 39 8.51 -3.62 -5.80
CA ASP A 39 9.60 -4.49 -6.28
C ASP A 39 11.02 -3.92 -6.13
N GLY A 40 11.21 -2.95 -5.24
CA GLY A 40 12.51 -2.37 -4.93
C GLY A 40 12.47 -0.87 -4.70
N PHE A 41 13.59 -0.29 -4.23
CA PHE A 41 13.72 1.15 -4.07
C PHE A 41 13.96 1.84 -5.41
N TYR A 42 13.14 2.82 -5.75
CA TYR A 42 13.32 3.64 -6.94
C TYR A 42 14.51 4.60 -6.74
N THR A 43 15.72 4.09 -6.96
CA THR A 43 16.96 4.88 -6.82
C THR A 43 17.45 5.46 -8.15
N GLY A 44 16.62 5.46 -9.19
CA GLY A 44 16.99 5.93 -10.54
C GLY A 44 17.91 4.99 -11.33
N LYS A 45 18.56 4.04 -10.67
CA LYS A 45 19.42 3.02 -11.28
C LYS A 45 18.76 1.65 -11.40
N SER A 46 17.77 1.37 -10.58
CA SER A 46 17.02 0.11 -10.62
C SER A 46 16.04 0.14 -11.80
N ARG A 47 16.09 -0.87 -12.66
CA ARG A 47 15.27 -0.97 -13.89
C ARG A 47 13.93 -1.66 -13.63
N ASP A 48 13.80 -2.41 -12.52
CA ASP A 48 12.68 -3.31 -12.24
C ASP A 48 11.77 -2.84 -11.11
N CYS A 49 11.94 -1.61 -10.64
CA CYS A 49 11.11 -1.07 -9.56
C CYS A 49 9.93 -0.27 -10.10
N GLY A 50 8.91 -0.14 -9.28
CA GLY A 50 7.69 0.60 -9.58
C GLY A 50 7.21 1.42 -8.40
N TYR A 51 5.99 1.89 -8.50
CA TYR A 51 5.27 2.59 -7.46
C TYR A 51 3.82 2.14 -7.43
N ASP A 52 3.19 2.35 -6.28
CA ASP A 52 1.83 1.97 -6.02
C ASP A 52 1.12 3.09 -5.24
N PHE A 53 -0.11 3.39 -5.62
CA PHE A 53 -0.98 4.32 -4.93
C PHE A 53 -2.30 3.63 -4.63
N GLY A 54 -2.77 3.74 -3.38
CA GLY A 54 -4.02 3.14 -2.98
C GLY A 54 -4.88 4.06 -2.12
N VAL A 55 -6.19 3.86 -2.23
CA VAL A 55 -7.19 4.48 -1.36
C VAL A 55 -8.05 3.37 -0.77
N PHE A 56 -8.14 3.34 0.56
CA PHE A 56 -8.86 2.33 1.31
C PHE A 56 -9.85 2.94 2.28
N TYR A 57 -11.00 2.32 2.37
CA TYR A 57 -11.97 2.53 3.42
C TYR A 57 -11.91 1.35 4.39
N SER A 58 -11.85 1.62 5.67
CA SER A 58 -11.77 0.60 6.72
C SER A 58 -12.87 0.78 7.75
N VAL A 59 -13.39 -0.34 8.27
CA VAL A 59 -14.37 -0.35 9.36
C VAL A 59 -13.79 -1.17 10.51
N PHE A 60 -13.72 -0.57 11.69
CA PHE A 60 -13.29 -1.24 12.91
C PHE A 60 -14.36 -2.22 13.38
N THR A 61 -13.96 -3.44 13.73
CA THR A 61 -14.86 -4.52 14.13
C THR A 61 -14.34 -5.25 15.35
N GLY A 62 -15.27 -5.72 16.17
CA GLY A 62 -14.94 -6.46 17.39
C GLY A 62 -14.28 -5.60 18.48
N SER A 63 -14.08 -6.19 19.64
CA SER A 63 -13.51 -5.53 20.83
C SER A 63 -11.99 -5.35 20.77
N HIS A 64 -11.31 -5.96 19.80
CA HIS A 64 -9.86 -5.98 19.70
C HIS A 64 -9.31 -4.98 18.67
N GLY A 65 -10.18 -4.17 18.05
CA GLY A 65 -9.74 -3.18 17.04
C GLY A 65 -9.35 -3.77 15.69
N ASN A 66 -9.81 -4.97 15.35
CA ASN A 66 -9.64 -5.53 14.01
C ASN A 66 -10.39 -4.69 12.98
N THR A 67 -9.96 -4.74 11.71
CA THR A 67 -10.59 -3.95 10.65
C THR A 67 -10.90 -4.77 9.41
N TRP A 68 -12.08 -4.52 8.83
CA TRP A 68 -12.34 -4.81 7.42
C TRP A 68 -11.84 -3.62 6.60
N SER A 69 -11.17 -3.89 5.50
CA SER A 69 -10.68 -2.87 4.58
C SER A 69 -11.12 -3.16 3.15
N PHE A 70 -11.56 -2.11 2.46
CA PHE A 70 -11.99 -2.16 1.06
C PHE A 70 -11.35 -0.99 0.33
N GLY A 71 -10.79 -1.22 -0.84
CA GLY A 71 -10.15 -0.13 -1.56
C GLY A 71 -9.77 -0.47 -2.97
N GLY A 72 -9.10 0.48 -3.60
CA GLY A 72 -8.52 0.35 -4.91
C GLY A 72 -7.08 0.78 -4.91
N GLU A 73 -6.28 0.10 -5.72
CA GLU A 73 -4.87 0.37 -5.90
C GLU A 73 -4.51 0.49 -7.38
N TYR A 74 -3.60 1.38 -7.64
CA TYR A 74 -2.90 1.52 -8.89
C TYR A 74 -1.44 1.16 -8.68
N LEU A 75 -0.99 0.07 -9.27
CA LEU A 75 0.39 -0.36 -9.27
C LEU A 75 1.00 -0.15 -10.65
N GLN A 76 2.15 0.49 -10.72
CA GLN A 76 2.92 0.58 -11.95
C GLN A 76 4.33 0.06 -11.72
N THR A 77 4.73 -0.91 -12.54
CA THR A 77 6.08 -1.47 -12.57
C THR A 77 6.69 -1.25 -13.96
N PHE A 78 8.01 -1.29 -14.00
CA PHE A 78 8.76 -1.16 -15.25
C PHE A 78 9.59 -2.41 -15.44
N LYS A 79 9.50 -3.02 -16.63
CA LYS A 79 10.32 -4.18 -17.00
C LYS A 79 11.38 -3.76 -18.00
N PRO A 80 12.64 -4.16 -17.82
CA PRO A 80 13.70 -3.85 -18.77
C PRO A 80 13.43 -4.55 -20.09
N TYR A 81 13.63 -3.83 -21.18
CA TYR A 81 13.55 -4.33 -22.54
C TYR A 81 14.78 -3.88 -23.34
N GLY A 82 15.53 -4.84 -23.87
CA GLY A 82 16.79 -4.56 -24.56
C GLY A 82 17.83 -3.85 -23.68
N GLU A 83 18.75 -3.12 -24.28
CA GLU A 83 19.82 -2.45 -23.53
C GLU A 83 19.37 -1.18 -22.80
N LYS A 84 18.39 -0.44 -23.31
CA LYS A 84 17.96 0.87 -22.77
C LYS A 84 16.45 1.06 -22.65
N GLY A 85 15.64 0.13 -23.20
CA GLY A 85 14.18 0.22 -23.19
C GLY A 85 13.56 -0.21 -21.85
N ARG A 86 12.35 0.31 -21.58
CA ARG A 86 11.50 -0.12 -20.46
C ARG A 86 10.08 -0.29 -20.96
N ILE A 87 9.43 -1.35 -20.54
CA ILE A 87 8.00 -1.59 -20.77
C ILE A 87 7.27 -1.29 -19.48
N SER A 88 6.26 -0.44 -19.52
CA SER A 88 5.42 -0.15 -18.38
C SER A 88 4.32 -1.20 -18.25
N VAL A 89 4.14 -1.73 -17.04
CA VAL A 89 3.04 -2.62 -16.69
C VAL A 89 2.23 -1.92 -15.60
N ALA A 90 0.98 -1.63 -15.91
CA ALA A 90 0.08 -0.97 -14.98
C ALA A 90 -1.04 -1.94 -14.56
N GLN A 91 -1.33 -2.01 -13.26
CA GLN A 91 -2.39 -2.80 -12.68
C GLN A 91 -3.36 -1.90 -11.93
N PHE A 92 -4.65 -2.06 -12.21
CA PHE A 92 -5.75 -1.44 -11.49
C PHE A 92 -6.49 -2.54 -10.74
N THR A 93 -6.41 -2.54 -9.42
CA THR A 93 -6.99 -3.59 -8.60
C THR A 93 -7.95 -3.04 -7.56
N GLY A 94 -9.11 -3.71 -7.41
CA GLY A 94 -9.94 -3.61 -6.23
C GLY A 94 -9.49 -4.64 -5.20
N GLU A 95 -9.47 -4.27 -3.93
CA GLU A 95 -9.02 -5.12 -2.84
C GLU A 95 -10.01 -5.10 -1.68
N ALA A 96 -10.26 -6.27 -1.10
CA ALA A 96 -11.03 -6.45 0.12
C ALA A 96 -10.25 -7.33 1.09
N GLY A 97 -10.08 -6.89 2.32
CA GLY A 97 -9.24 -7.57 3.28
C GLY A 97 -9.70 -7.47 4.72
N TYR A 98 -9.10 -8.30 5.55
CA TYR A 98 -9.29 -8.31 6.98
C TYR A 98 -7.95 -8.17 7.69
N ASN A 99 -7.84 -7.20 8.59
CA ASN A 99 -6.64 -6.93 9.36
C ASN A 99 -6.89 -7.24 10.82
N LEU A 100 -6.03 -8.08 11.37
CA LEU A 100 -5.98 -8.44 12.77
C LEU A 100 -5.07 -7.45 13.50
N HIS A 101 -5.56 -6.89 14.59
CA HIS A 101 -4.74 -6.15 15.54
C HIS A 101 -3.81 -7.11 16.28
N ILE A 102 -2.50 -6.95 16.12
CA ILE A 102 -1.49 -7.83 16.71
C ILE A 102 -1.05 -7.30 18.08
N LEU A 103 -0.70 -6.01 18.11
CA LEU A 103 -0.24 -5.36 19.34
C LEU A 103 -0.46 -3.84 19.30
N SER A 104 -0.53 -3.25 20.48
CA SER A 104 -0.50 -1.79 20.67
C SER A 104 0.37 -1.45 21.87
N ASP A 105 0.84 -0.21 21.92
CA ASP A 105 1.48 0.31 23.11
C ASP A 105 0.44 0.66 24.18
N TYR A 106 0.90 0.87 25.41
CA TYR A 106 0.03 1.21 26.55
C TYR A 106 -0.75 2.53 26.35
N SER A 107 -0.17 3.46 25.60
CA SER A 107 -0.77 4.77 25.29
C SER A 107 -1.71 4.73 24.08
N MET A 108 -1.90 3.58 23.45
CA MET A 108 -2.69 3.42 22.22
C MET A 108 -2.27 4.41 21.09
N THR A 109 -0.99 4.77 21.08
CA THR A 109 -0.42 5.67 20.07
C THR A 109 0.16 4.89 18.89
N PHE A 110 0.64 3.68 19.17
CA PHE A 110 1.17 2.77 18.18
C PHE A 110 0.33 1.50 18.10
N HIS A 111 -0.01 1.09 16.88
CA HIS A 111 -0.72 -0.17 16.61
C HIS A 111 0.00 -0.93 15.50
N LEU A 112 0.03 -2.25 15.61
CA LEU A 112 0.53 -3.15 14.58
C LEU A 112 -0.59 -4.09 14.14
N TYR A 113 -0.81 -4.14 12.83
CA TYR A 113 -1.80 -4.99 12.18
C TYR A 113 -1.14 -5.97 11.23
N GLY A 114 -1.65 -7.20 11.20
CA GLY A 114 -1.36 -8.17 10.16
C GLY A 114 -2.64 -8.53 9.42
N GLY A 115 -2.62 -8.58 8.11
CA GLY A 115 -3.84 -8.79 7.36
C GLY A 115 -3.67 -9.68 6.15
N ILE A 116 -4.82 -10.18 5.70
CA ILE A 116 -4.97 -10.91 4.44
C ILE A 116 -6.03 -10.22 3.60
N SER A 117 -5.86 -10.25 2.30
CA SER A 117 -6.83 -9.67 1.37
C SER A 117 -6.96 -10.49 0.10
N ALA A 118 -8.11 -10.37 -0.53
CA ALA A 118 -8.36 -10.79 -1.89
C ALA A 118 -8.35 -9.56 -2.80
N LEU A 119 -7.81 -9.70 -3.98
CA LEU A 119 -7.75 -8.65 -4.98
C LEU A 119 -8.19 -9.17 -6.34
N ALA A 120 -8.79 -8.28 -7.13
CA ALA A 120 -9.14 -8.54 -8.52
C ALA A 120 -9.06 -7.24 -9.31
N GLY A 121 -8.68 -7.33 -10.58
CA GLY A 121 -8.51 -6.13 -11.38
C GLY A 121 -8.05 -6.41 -12.80
N TYR A 122 -7.41 -5.42 -13.35
CA TYR A 122 -7.00 -5.39 -14.74
C TYR A 122 -5.55 -4.96 -14.86
N GLU A 123 -4.78 -5.72 -15.63
CA GLU A 123 -3.40 -5.42 -15.97
C GLU A 123 -3.33 -4.94 -17.43
N THR A 124 -2.58 -3.88 -17.68
CA THR A 124 -2.31 -3.40 -19.02
C THR A 124 -0.81 -3.27 -19.24
N VAL A 125 -0.33 -3.86 -20.32
CA VAL A 125 1.08 -3.81 -20.73
C VAL A 125 1.26 -2.73 -21.78
N ASN A 126 2.22 -1.82 -21.55
CA ASN A 126 2.53 -0.70 -22.45
C ASN A 126 1.30 0.14 -22.85
N TRP A 127 0.29 0.25 -21.93
CA TRP A 127 -0.98 0.96 -22.18
C TRP A 127 -1.71 0.46 -23.43
N GLY A 128 -1.70 -0.85 -23.68
CA GLY A 128 -2.36 -1.47 -24.83
C GLY A 128 -1.63 -1.27 -26.18
N LYS A 129 -0.47 -0.60 -26.17
CA LYS A 129 0.32 -0.40 -27.39
C LYS A 129 1.15 -1.63 -27.71
N LYS A 130 0.76 -2.37 -28.75
CA LYS A 130 1.44 -3.60 -29.18
C LYS A 130 2.79 -3.36 -29.87
N THR A 131 3.03 -2.16 -30.40
CA THR A 131 4.27 -1.84 -31.11
C THR A 131 5.19 -1.02 -30.20
N LEU A 132 6.41 -1.50 -30.02
CA LEU A 132 7.47 -0.82 -29.31
C LEU A 132 8.17 0.22 -30.22
N SER A 133 8.95 1.11 -29.63
CA SER A 133 9.67 2.17 -30.37
C SER A 133 10.71 1.66 -31.36
N ASP A 134 11.11 0.40 -31.25
CA ASP A 134 12.06 -0.29 -32.14
C ASP A 134 11.35 -1.10 -33.25
N GLY A 135 10.02 -1.04 -33.33
CA GLY A 135 9.21 -1.79 -34.29
C GLY A 135 8.86 -3.22 -33.87
N SER A 136 9.35 -3.68 -32.74
CA SER A 136 8.99 -5.00 -32.19
C SER A 136 7.57 -5.04 -31.71
N THR A 137 6.91 -6.20 -31.82
CA THR A 137 5.52 -6.40 -31.38
C THR A 137 5.49 -7.13 -30.04
N LEU A 138 4.77 -6.58 -29.08
CA LEU A 138 4.46 -7.26 -27.81
C LEU A 138 3.41 -8.34 -28.05
N HIS A 139 3.67 -9.53 -27.50
CA HIS A 139 2.71 -10.64 -27.48
C HIS A 139 1.81 -10.58 -26.24
N ASP A 140 2.30 -9.94 -25.16
CA ASP A 140 1.58 -9.80 -23.90
C ASP A 140 0.50 -8.73 -24.06
N GLY A 141 -0.69 -9.09 -23.65
CA GLY A 141 -1.89 -8.26 -23.77
C GLY A 141 -2.36 -7.70 -22.44
N ASP A 142 -3.54 -7.12 -22.52
CA ASP A 142 -4.28 -6.68 -21.37
C ASP A 142 -5.03 -7.89 -20.78
N ASN A 143 -4.87 -8.13 -19.48
CA ASN A 143 -5.39 -9.32 -18.80
C ASN A 143 -6.22 -8.96 -17.56
N PHE A 144 -7.22 -9.78 -17.28
CA PHE A 144 -7.88 -9.78 -15.98
C PHE A 144 -7.00 -10.53 -14.99
N ILE A 145 -6.69 -9.87 -13.86
CA ILE A 145 -5.88 -10.41 -12.79
C ILE A 145 -6.71 -10.58 -11.52
N TYR A 146 -6.41 -11.62 -10.76
CA TYR A 146 -7.01 -11.87 -9.44
C TYR A 146 -5.99 -12.53 -8.53
N GLY A 147 -6.23 -12.46 -7.23
CA GLY A 147 -5.27 -13.05 -6.30
C GLY A 147 -5.50 -12.68 -4.86
N GLY A 148 -4.44 -12.71 -4.08
CA GLY A 148 -4.45 -12.37 -2.68
C GLY A 148 -3.19 -11.63 -2.26
N ALA A 149 -3.28 -11.00 -1.09
CA ALA A 149 -2.14 -10.34 -0.49
C ALA A 149 -2.05 -10.60 1.01
N LEU A 150 -0.83 -10.55 1.51
CA LEU A 150 -0.51 -10.51 2.94
C LEU A 150 0.09 -9.16 3.24
N ASN A 151 -0.38 -8.50 4.30
CA ASN A 151 0.13 -7.20 4.70
C ASN A 151 0.51 -7.16 6.17
N LEU A 152 1.50 -6.35 6.47
CA LEU A 152 1.87 -5.90 7.80
C LEU A 152 1.85 -4.38 7.80
N GLN A 153 1.10 -3.78 8.73
CA GLN A 153 0.91 -2.34 8.81
C GLN A 153 1.11 -1.85 10.22
N ALA A 154 2.00 -0.87 10.38
CA ALA A 154 2.18 -0.11 11.60
C ALA A 154 1.44 1.23 11.49
N GLU A 155 0.72 1.61 12.54
CA GLU A 155 -0.03 2.85 12.63
C GLU A 155 0.45 3.68 13.81
N PHE A 156 0.75 4.96 13.55
CA PHE A 156 1.10 5.96 14.55
C PHE A 156 0.03 7.04 14.60
N TYR A 157 -0.71 7.11 15.69
CA TYR A 157 -1.76 8.11 15.91
C TYR A 157 -1.15 9.44 16.34
N LEU A 158 -1.26 10.45 15.47
CA LEU A 158 -0.88 11.83 15.77
C LEU A 158 -1.98 12.57 16.52
N SER A 159 -3.23 12.18 16.27
CA SER A 159 -4.42 12.68 16.96
C SER A 159 -5.50 11.59 16.93
N ASP A 160 -6.66 11.87 17.53
CA ASP A 160 -7.79 10.92 17.53
C ASP A 160 -8.35 10.66 16.13
N LYS A 161 -8.10 11.57 15.18
CA LYS A 161 -8.62 11.51 13.81
C LYS A 161 -7.56 11.23 12.75
N ILE A 162 -6.28 11.33 13.08
CA ILE A 162 -5.19 11.22 12.09
C ILE A 162 -4.15 10.24 12.56
N ALA A 163 -3.87 9.24 11.75
CA ALA A 163 -2.75 8.33 11.95
C ALA A 163 -1.82 8.31 10.72
N LEU A 164 -0.52 8.24 10.98
CA LEU A 164 0.47 7.89 9.97
C LEU A 164 0.58 6.38 9.90
N THR A 165 0.67 5.84 8.69
CA THR A 165 0.81 4.41 8.47
C THR A 165 2.11 4.10 7.75
N ALA A 166 2.71 2.97 8.09
CA ALA A 166 3.80 2.36 7.35
C ALA A 166 3.42 0.92 7.07
N ASN A 167 3.58 0.45 5.83
CA ASN A 167 3.12 -0.86 5.43
C ASN A 167 4.12 -1.60 4.56
N VAL A 168 4.07 -2.92 4.66
CA VAL A 168 4.72 -3.87 3.76
C VAL A 168 3.67 -4.88 3.33
N LYS A 169 3.53 -5.09 2.02
CA LYS A 169 2.54 -6.00 1.45
C LYS A 169 3.20 -6.89 0.39
N GLY A 170 2.97 -8.20 0.49
CA GLY A 170 3.27 -9.17 -0.55
C GLY A 170 1.99 -9.55 -1.29
N ARG A 171 1.97 -9.37 -2.61
CA ARG A 171 0.82 -9.64 -3.48
C ARG A 171 1.12 -10.82 -4.39
N PHE A 172 0.16 -11.73 -4.50
CA PHE A 172 0.18 -12.84 -5.45
C PHE A 172 -0.96 -12.65 -6.43
N THR A 173 -0.63 -12.44 -7.70
CA THR A 173 -1.59 -12.18 -8.78
C THR A 173 -1.54 -13.27 -9.82
N PHE A 174 -2.67 -13.92 -10.06
CA PHE A 174 -2.86 -14.89 -11.12
C PHE A 174 -3.51 -14.22 -12.32
N GLY A 175 -3.25 -14.73 -13.52
CA GLY A 175 -3.72 -14.13 -14.77
C GLY A 175 -2.80 -13.06 -15.34
N SER A 176 -1.72 -12.70 -14.64
CA SER A 176 -0.67 -11.84 -15.16
C SER A 176 0.31 -12.64 -16.00
N ASP A 177 0.62 -12.14 -17.20
CA ASP A 177 1.63 -12.74 -18.09
C ASP A 177 3.06 -12.25 -17.75
N VAL A 178 3.16 -11.22 -16.92
CA VAL A 178 4.45 -10.56 -16.64
C VAL A 178 5.07 -11.00 -15.33
N GLN A 179 4.32 -10.94 -14.23
CA GLN A 179 4.84 -11.29 -12.91
C GLN A 179 3.71 -11.66 -11.95
N ILE A 180 3.88 -12.81 -11.27
CA ILE A 180 2.90 -13.36 -10.32
C ILE A 180 3.03 -12.72 -8.93
N TYR A 181 4.23 -12.32 -8.52
CA TYR A 181 4.50 -11.83 -7.17
C TYR A 181 5.07 -10.42 -7.18
N HIS A 182 4.45 -9.54 -6.39
CA HIS A 182 4.92 -8.18 -6.15
C HIS A 182 5.05 -7.91 -4.66
N THR A 183 6.12 -7.21 -4.28
CA THR A 183 6.30 -6.68 -2.93
C THR A 183 6.15 -5.17 -2.96
N THR A 184 5.23 -4.63 -2.15
CA THR A 184 5.08 -3.18 -1.98
C THR A 184 5.37 -2.79 -0.54
N TYR A 185 5.99 -1.62 -0.35
CA TYR A 185 6.26 -1.04 0.97
C TYR A 185 6.23 0.47 0.87
N GLY A 186 5.67 1.09 1.87
CA GLY A 186 5.51 2.54 1.86
C GLY A 186 4.83 3.09 3.08
N VAL A 187 4.28 4.28 2.87
CA VAL A 187 3.66 5.06 3.92
C VAL A 187 2.28 5.55 3.49
N GLY A 188 1.46 5.89 4.47
CA GLY A 188 0.14 6.43 4.23
C GLY A 188 -0.32 7.36 5.34
N VAL A 189 -1.48 7.94 5.10
CA VAL A 189 -2.21 8.73 6.08
C VAL A 189 -3.62 8.16 6.19
N LYS A 190 -4.01 7.84 7.41
CA LYS A 190 -5.34 7.34 7.76
C LYS A 190 -6.12 8.42 8.50
N LEU A 191 -7.32 8.72 8.02
CA LEU A 191 -8.28 9.64 8.63
C LEU A 191 -9.41 8.82 9.24
N ILE A 192 -9.59 8.92 10.55
CA ILE A 192 -10.69 8.27 11.28
C ILE A 192 -11.95 9.12 11.13
N ILE A 193 -13.03 8.47 10.76
CA ILE A 193 -14.36 9.04 10.57
C ILE A 193 -15.28 8.41 11.60
N GLU A 194 -16.03 9.20 12.29
CA GLU A 194 -17.05 8.76 13.26
C GLU A 194 -18.34 8.35 12.55
#